data_6fe733f1ad39d90f67fa9bcb36390945
#
_entry.id   6fe733f1ad39d90f67fa9bcb36390945
#
_cell.length_a   1.000
_cell.length_b   1.000
_cell.length_c   1.000
_cell.angle_alpha   90.00
_cell.angle_beta   90.00
_cell.angle_gamma   90.00
#
_symmetry.space_group_name_H-M   'P 1'
#
loop_
_entity.id
_entity.type
_entity.pdbx_description
1 polymer ?
#
loop_
_entity_poly.entity_id
_entity_poly.type
_entity_poly.pdbx_seq_one_letter_code
_entity_poly.pdbx_strand_id
1 'polypeptide(L)'
;PGPLLIFMGALSLSFGGLIVKKFEGSTEWQILFWRSLFFTLTVLAFLIITYRKKTLSSFYKSGLPGFFGGIVLSFGFCGYVYAMSNTSVANTNFIISLQILFLAIFGYLFLKEKISTITLVSIILAITGVTLMVGNDLRPGNLSGNLAAFTMPITFAVLIMIVRKFPTVDMIPAQFVAGVSSCLIGLSVCIYYSHNLMVSPNDIFLGFLAGFFQVGFGFIFITIGARSTPSAMVGVIMLSESVLGPFWAFLFAGERASLFTLIGGAIILFAVLLQFSSLLLSNKKEKIIN
;
A
#
# COMPACT_ATOMS: atom_id res chain seq x y z
N PRO A 1 -7.03 -16.87 6.65
CA PRO A 1 -6.76 -16.42 5.27
C PRO A 1 -6.37 -14.94 5.21
N GLY A 2 -6.85 -14.08 6.14
CA GLY A 2 -6.59 -12.64 6.10
C GLY A 2 -5.11 -12.25 6.01
N PRO A 3 -4.24 -12.69 6.93
CA PRO A 3 -2.81 -12.34 6.90
C PRO A 3 -2.09 -12.80 5.63
N LEU A 4 -2.46 -13.95 5.07
CA LEU A 4 -1.88 -14.42 3.80
C LEU A 4 -2.27 -13.51 2.63
N LEU A 5 -3.53 -13.06 2.59
CA LEU A 5 -3.98 -12.11 1.57
C LEU A 5 -3.22 -10.78 1.68
N ILE A 6 -2.98 -10.29 2.90
CA ILE A 6 -2.20 -9.06 3.10
C ILE A 6 -0.76 -9.26 2.60
N PHE A 7 -0.16 -10.40 2.88
CA PHE A 7 1.18 -10.72 2.37
C PHE A 7 1.23 -10.78 0.84
N MET A 8 0.23 -11.41 0.20
CA MET A 8 0.12 -11.41 -1.27
C MET A 8 -0.08 -9.99 -1.82
N GLY A 9 -0.81 -9.15 -1.10
CA GLY A 9 -0.95 -7.73 -1.44
C GLY A 9 0.38 -6.98 -1.33
N ALA A 10 1.13 -7.17 -0.26
CA ALA A 10 2.46 -6.60 -0.07
C ALA A 10 3.45 -7.09 -1.15
N LEU A 11 3.39 -8.38 -1.51
CA LEU A 11 4.16 -8.95 -2.61
C LEU A 11 3.85 -8.25 -3.94
N SER A 12 2.57 -8.00 -4.22
CA SER A 12 2.14 -7.29 -5.43
C SER A 12 2.66 -5.85 -5.44
N LEU A 13 2.51 -5.13 -4.32
CA LEU A 13 2.97 -3.74 -4.17
C LEU A 13 4.48 -3.60 -4.27
N SER A 14 5.25 -4.60 -3.86
CA SER A 14 6.72 -4.57 -3.83
C SER A 14 7.37 -4.38 -5.22
N PHE A 15 6.66 -4.67 -6.30
CA PHE A 15 7.12 -4.39 -7.66
C PHE A 15 7.08 -2.90 -8.04
N GLY A 16 6.48 -2.05 -7.21
CA GLY A 16 6.26 -0.63 -7.51
C GLY A 16 7.54 0.13 -7.82
N GLY A 17 8.59 -0.03 -7.02
CA GLY A 17 9.88 0.62 -7.24
C GLY A 17 10.54 0.20 -8.57
N LEU A 18 10.45 -1.10 -8.92
CA LEU A 18 10.98 -1.62 -10.18
C LEU A 18 10.23 -1.04 -11.39
N ILE A 19 8.90 -0.93 -11.31
CA ILE A 19 8.07 -0.41 -12.39
C ILE A 19 8.30 1.10 -12.56
N VAL A 20 8.29 1.88 -11.45
CA VAL A 20 8.44 3.34 -11.50
C VAL A 20 9.78 3.76 -12.08
N LYS A 21 10.87 3.06 -11.77
CA LYS A 21 12.20 3.34 -12.35
C LYS A 21 12.29 3.15 -13.87
N LYS A 22 11.34 2.47 -14.47
CA LYS A 22 11.33 2.18 -15.92
C LYS A 22 10.52 3.17 -16.77
N PHE A 23 9.83 4.12 -16.13
CA PHE A 23 9.17 5.20 -16.86
C PHE A 23 10.19 6.15 -17.46
N GLU A 24 10.06 6.46 -18.74
CA GLU A 24 10.97 7.31 -19.50
C GLU A 24 10.22 8.52 -20.08
N GLY A 25 10.43 9.69 -19.49
CA GLY A 25 9.90 10.95 -20.01
C GLY A 25 8.48 11.33 -19.59
N SER A 26 7.77 10.49 -18.87
CA SER A 26 6.45 10.82 -18.31
C SER A 26 6.57 11.63 -17.03
N THR A 27 5.75 12.68 -16.90
CA THR A 27 5.61 13.43 -15.66
C THR A 27 4.87 12.60 -14.61
N GLU A 28 5.05 12.94 -13.32
CA GLU A 28 4.36 12.30 -12.21
C GLU A 28 2.83 12.28 -12.39
N TRP A 29 2.25 13.33 -12.95
CA TRP A 29 0.81 13.44 -13.16
C TRP A 29 0.29 12.57 -14.31
N GLN A 30 1.09 12.38 -15.36
CA GLN A 30 0.80 11.41 -16.43
C GLN A 30 0.88 9.97 -15.88
N ILE A 31 1.91 9.67 -15.07
CA ILE A 31 2.05 8.38 -14.39
C ILE A 31 0.85 8.14 -13.48
N LEU A 32 0.45 9.14 -12.67
CA LEU A 32 -0.72 9.05 -11.80
C LEU A 32 -1.99 8.74 -12.60
N PHE A 33 -2.21 9.46 -13.71
CA PHE A 33 -3.38 9.27 -14.57
C PHE A 33 -3.45 7.84 -15.12
N TRP A 34 -2.42 7.36 -15.82
CA TRP A 34 -2.43 6.05 -16.44
C TRP A 34 -2.50 4.90 -15.43
N ARG A 35 -1.72 4.99 -14.36
CA ARG A 35 -1.76 4.01 -13.27
C ARG A 35 -3.16 3.95 -12.62
N SER A 36 -3.76 5.11 -12.33
CA SER A 36 -5.07 5.18 -11.68
C SER A 36 -6.19 4.74 -12.61
N LEU A 37 -6.09 5.01 -13.92
CA LEU A 37 -7.03 4.52 -14.91
C LEU A 37 -7.07 2.99 -14.94
N PHE A 38 -5.91 2.34 -15.08
CA PHE A 38 -5.84 0.88 -15.09
C PHE A 38 -6.20 0.26 -13.74
N PHE A 39 -5.85 0.92 -12.63
CA PHE A 39 -6.30 0.52 -11.30
C PHE A 39 -7.83 0.54 -11.19
N THR A 40 -8.46 1.62 -11.63
CA THR A 40 -9.92 1.76 -11.65
C THR A 40 -10.59 0.67 -12.47
N LEU A 41 -10.07 0.40 -13.67
CA LEU A 41 -10.58 -0.67 -14.54
C LEU A 41 -10.43 -2.05 -13.90
N THR A 42 -9.30 -2.31 -13.22
CA THR A 42 -9.06 -3.57 -12.51
C THR A 42 -10.06 -3.78 -11.38
N VAL A 43 -10.26 -2.77 -10.54
CA VAL A 43 -11.22 -2.83 -9.44
C VAL A 43 -12.64 -2.98 -9.96
N LEU A 44 -13.01 -2.25 -11.02
CA LEU A 44 -14.31 -2.38 -11.66
C LEU A 44 -14.54 -3.79 -12.22
N ALA A 45 -13.56 -4.34 -12.93
CA ALA A 45 -13.62 -5.70 -13.45
C ALA A 45 -13.80 -6.72 -12.31
N PHE A 46 -13.04 -6.58 -11.22
CA PHE A 46 -13.19 -7.42 -10.04
C PHE A 46 -14.61 -7.34 -9.45
N LEU A 47 -15.16 -6.12 -9.30
CA LEU A 47 -16.51 -5.91 -8.78
C LEU A 47 -17.57 -6.52 -9.69
N ILE A 48 -17.44 -6.36 -11.01
CA ILE A 48 -18.38 -6.93 -12.00
C ILE A 48 -18.33 -8.46 -11.97
N ILE A 49 -17.14 -9.06 -11.95
CA ILE A 49 -16.95 -10.51 -11.90
C ILE A 49 -17.54 -11.08 -10.60
N THR A 50 -17.28 -10.41 -9.46
CA THR A 50 -17.69 -10.87 -8.14
C THR A 50 -19.20 -10.69 -7.90
N TYR A 51 -19.73 -9.52 -8.24
CA TYR A 51 -21.12 -9.15 -7.90
C TYR A 51 -22.09 -9.22 -9.08
N ARG A 52 -21.59 -9.29 -10.30
CA ARG A 52 -22.43 -9.36 -11.52
C ARG A 52 -23.50 -8.24 -11.50
N LYS A 53 -24.76 -8.61 -11.59
CA LYS A 53 -25.92 -7.67 -11.58
C LYS A 53 -26.06 -6.88 -10.26
N LYS A 54 -25.38 -7.30 -9.18
CA LYS A 54 -25.42 -6.63 -7.87
C LYS A 54 -24.25 -5.66 -7.67
N THR A 55 -23.43 -5.39 -8.68
CA THR A 55 -22.28 -4.46 -8.58
C THR A 55 -22.71 -3.10 -8.06
N LEU A 56 -23.76 -2.49 -8.60
CA LEU A 56 -24.27 -1.21 -8.11
C LEU A 56 -24.70 -1.27 -6.64
N SER A 57 -25.31 -2.38 -6.22
CA SER A 57 -25.70 -2.60 -4.82
C SER A 57 -24.50 -2.65 -3.89
N SER A 58 -23.31 -3.11 -4.35
CA SER A 58 -22.09 -3.10 -3.53
C SER A 58 -21.63 -1.68 -3.21
N PHE A 59 -21.76 -0.75 -4.15
CA PHE A 59 -21.47 0.68 -3.92
C PHE A 59 -22.43 1.28 -2.88
N TYR A 60 -23.74 1.02 -3.00
CA TYR A 60 -24.69 1.48 -2.00
C TYR A 60 -24.43 0.91 -0.61
N LYS A 61 -24.02 -0.35 -0.51
CA LYS A 61 -23.70 -1.00 0.77
C LYS A 61 -22.43 -0.44 1.41
N SER A 62 -21.41 -0.08 0.62
CA SER A 62 -20.21 0.56 1.14
C SER A 62 -20.49 1.99 1.65
N GLY A 63 -21.51 2.64 1.10
CA GLY A 63 -22.08 3.90 1.58
C GLY A 63 -21.07 5.04 1.71
N LEU A 64 -21.40 6.02 2.57
CA LEU A 64 -20.52 7.16 2.85
C LEU A 64 -19.14 6.76 3.39
N PRO A 65 -18.98 5.75 4.27
CA PRO A 65 -17.64 5.36 4.72
C PRO A 65 -16.75 4.88 3.59
N GLY A 66 -17.29 4.08 2.65
CA GLY A 66 -16.53 3.62 1.48
C GLY A 66 -16.18 4.77 0.54
N PHE A 67 -17.13 5.68 0.29
CA PHE A 67 -16.88 6.87 -0.53
C PHE A 67 -15.81 7.78 0.09
N PHE A 68 -15.94 8.10 1.37
CA PHE A 68 -14.97 8.92 2.10
C PHE A 68 -13.58 8.25 2.14
N GLY A 69 -13.51 6.95 2.45
CA GLY A 69 -12.27 6.19 2.46
C GLY A 69 -11.56 6.20 1.10
N GLY A 70 -12.33 6.11 0.00
CA GLY A 70 -11.82 6.20 -1.36
C GLY A 70 -11.24 7.58 -1.69
N ILE A 71 -11.97 8.65 -1.37
CA ILE A 71 -11.49 10.03 -1.56
C ILE A 71 -10.21 10.27 -0.76
N VAL A 72 -10.18 9.87 0.52
CA VAL A 72 -8.98 10.03 1.36
C VAL A 72 -7.80 9.25 0.78
N LEU A 73 -8.00 8.01 0.34
CA LEU A 73 -6.93 7.20 -0.26
C LEU A 73 -6.39 7.83 -1.56
N SER A 74 -7.21 8.51 -2.36
CA SER A 74 -6.76 9.17 -3.59
C SER A 74 -5.68 10.22 -3.31
N PHE A 75 -5.78 10.96 -2.20
CA PHE A 75 -4.72 11.89 -1.78
C PHE A 75 -3.41 11.16 -1.43
N GLY A 76 -3.50 9.96 -0.87
CA GLY A 76 -2.33 9.11 -0.66
C GLY A 76 -1.65 8.74 -1.97
N PHE A 77 -2.40 8.37 -2.99
CA PHE A 77 -1.86 8.07 -4.32
C PHE A 77 -1.20 9.28 -4.98
N CYS A 78 -1.82 10.46 -4.86
CA CYS A 78 -1.23 11.72 -5.35
C CYS A 78 0.08 12.04 -4.63
N GLY A 79 0.06 11.98 -3.29
CA GLY A 79 1.25 12.27 -2.48
C GLY A 79 2.39 11.28 -2.71
N TYR A 80 2.09 9.99 -2.92
CA TYR A 80 3.08 8.99 -3.28
C TYR A 80 3.81 9.34 -4.59
N VAL A 81 3.04 9.64 -5.65
CA VAL A 81 3.61 9.94 -6.96
C VAL A 81 4.41 11.24 -6.90
N TYR A 82 3.86 12.28 -6.25
CA TYR A 82 4.57 13.55 -6.04
C TYR A 82 5.87 13.36 -5.23
N ALA A 83 5.84 12.56 -4.16
CA ALA A 83 7.00 12.28 -3.35
C ALA A 83 8.10 11.57 -4.15
N MET A 84 7.76 10.54 -4.92
CA MET A 84 8.72 9.81 -5.75
C MET A 84 9.45 10.69 -6.76
N SER A 85 8.83 11.77 -7.23
CA SER A 85 9.42 12.73 -8.16
C SER A 85 10.20 13.87 -7.47
N ASN A 86 9.88 14.19 -6.22
CA ASN A 86 10.41 15.39 -5.54
C ASN A 86 11.31 15.09 -4.33
N THR A 87 11.47 13.81 -3.94
CA THR A 87 12.44 13.41 -2.92
C THR A 87 13.09 12.08 -3.32
N SER A 88 14.02 11.56 -2.51
CA SER A 88 14.64 10.27 -2.83
C SER A 88 13.66 9.11 -2.62
N VAL A 89 13.80 8.06 -3.45
CA VAL A 89 13.02 6.81 -3.29
C VAL A 89 13.24 6.23 -1.89
N ALA A 90 14.46 6.32 -1.35
CA ALA A 90 14.79 5.88 -0.01
C ALA A 90 13.98 6.63 1.05
N ASN A 91 13.92 7.98 0.99
CA ASN A 91 13.13 8.78 1.92
C ASN A 91 11.64 8.43 1.81
N THR A 92 11.11 8.32 0.58
CA THR A 92 9.70 7.98 0.34
C THR A 92 9.37 6.62 0.96
N ASN A 93 10.14 5.59 0.68
CA ASN A 93 9.92 4.25 1.20
C ASN A 93 10.08 4.18 2.74
N PHE A 94 11.04 4.92 3.32
CA PHE A 94 11.17 5.03 4.76
C PHE A 94 9.93 5.63 5.41
N ILE A 95 9.44 6.76 4.87
CA ILE A 95 8.25 7.43 5.40
C ILE A 95 7.01 6.54 5.24
N ILE A 96 6.84 5.87 4.10
CA ILE A 96 5.74 4.91 3.89
C ILE A 96 5.81 3.75 4.87
N SER A 97 7.00 3.26 5.20
CA SER A 97 7.17 2.17 6.17
C SER A 97 6.68 2.54 7.57
N LEU A 98 6.60 3.84 7.90
CA LEU A 98 5.98 4.31 9.15
C LEU A 98 4.46 4.07 9.22
N GLN A 99 3.83 3.57 8.16
CA GLN A 99 2.42 3.16 8.18
C GLN A 99 2.09 2.17 9.31
N ILE A 100 3.07 1.37 9.74
CA ILE A 100 2.92 0.47 10.89
C ILE A 100 2.54 1.22 12.18
N LEU A 101 3.14 2.40 12.39
CA LEU A 101 2.84 3.25 13.55
C LEU A 101 1.43 3.83 13.44
N PHE A 102 1.06 4.38 12.27
CA PHE A 102 -0.28 4.93 12.07
C PHE A 102 -1.36 3.85 12.23
N LEU A 103 -1.13 2.65 11.69
CA LEU A 103 -2.06 1.53 11.84
C LEU A 103 -2.18 1.08 13.29
N ALA A 104 -1.09 1.00 14.04
CA ALA A 104 -1.12 0.65 15.46
C ALA A 104 -1.83 1.72 16.30
N ILE A 105 -1.49 3.00 16.10
CA ILE A 105 -2.08 4.13 16.82
C ILE A 105 -3.57 4.24 16.51
N PHE A 106 -3.95 4.25 15.23
CA PHE A 106 -5.35 4.39 14.82
C PHE A 106 -6.18 3.17 15.24
N GLY A 107 -5.63 1.96 15.15
CA GLY A 107 -6.27 0.74 15.64
C GLY A 107 -6.58 0.83 17.15
N TYR A 108 -5.61 1.29 17.93
CA TYR A 108 -5.81 1.50 19.36
C TYR A 108 -6.84 2.60 19.66
N LEU A 109 -6.72 3.78 19.04
CA LEU A 109 -7.55 4.96 19.32
C LEU A 109 -8.99 4.79 18.82
N PHE A 110 -9.18 4.34 17.58
CA PHE A 110 -10.49 4.34 16.92
C PHE A 110 -11.23 3.01 17.00
N LEU A 111 -10.50 1.90 17.02
CA LEU A 111 -11.09 0.55 17.06
C LEU A 111 -10.95 -0.10 18.45
N LYS A 112 -10.24 0.54 19.39
CA LYS A 112 -9.92 0.00 20.72
C LYS A 112 -9.23 -1.38 20.65
N GLU A 113 -8.47 -1.60 19.58
CA GLU A 113 -7.70 -2.85 19.41
C GLU A 113 -6.57 -2.92 20.46
N LYS A 114 -6.49 -4.03 21.16
CA LYS A 114 -5.38 -4.27 22.11
C LYS A 114 -4.16 -4.72 21.32
N ILE A 115 -3.04 -4.02 21.52
CA ILE A 115 -1.77 -4.42 20.93
C ILE A 115 -1.16 -5.51 21.82
N SER A 116 -0.97 -6.72 21.28
CA SER A 116 -0.32 -7.79 22.00
C SER A 116 1.17 -7.49 22.19
N THR A 117 1.79 -8.06 23.23
CA THR A 117 3.24 -7.90 23.47
C THR A 117 4.06 -8.37 22.26
N ILE A 118 3.66 -9.46 21.61
CA ILE A 118 4.32 -9.97 20.40
C ILE A 118 4.22 -8.95 19.28
N THR A 119 3.04 -8.35 19.08
CA THR A 119 2.85 -7.30 18.06
C THR A 119 3.71 -6.07 18.37
N LEU A 120 3.81 -5.65 19.64
CA LEU A 120 4.66 -4.52 20.03
C LEU A 120 6.15 -4.81 19.76
N VAL A 121 6.63 -6.00 20.11
CA VAL A 121 8.00 -6.44 19.82
C VAL A 121 8.24 -6.47 18.30
N SER A 122 7.28 -7.01 17.53
CA SER A 122 7.38 -7.03 16.06
C SER A 122 7.44 -5.63 15.46
N ILE A 123 6.69 -4.66 16.00
CA ILE A 123 6.74 -3.25 15.56
C ILE A 123 8.12 -2.65 15.82
N ILE A 124 8.67 -2.86 17.03
CA ILE A 124 10.00 -2.33 17.39
C ILE A 124 11.09 -2.94 16.48
N LEU A 125 11.07 -4.25 16.30
CA LEU A 125 12.00 -4.94 15.41
C LEU A 125 11.88 -4.44 13.96
N ALA A 126 10.65 -4.29 13.46
CA ALA A 126 10.40 -3.85 12.11
C ALA A 126 10.88 -2.42 11.86
N ILE A 127 10.63 -1.48 12.79
CA ILE A 127 11.15 -0.09 12.69
C ILE A 127 12.67 -0.09 12.73
N THR A 128 13.29 -0.87 13.63
CA THR A 128 14.74 -1.01 13.68
C THR A 128 15.30 -1.53 12.36
N GLY A 129 14.66 -2.57 11.78
CA GLY A 129 15.06 -3.13 10.50
C GLY A 129 14.95 -2.13 9.36
N VAL A 130 13.83 -1.38 9.27
CA VAL A 130 13.64 -0.32 8.26
C VAL A 130 14.68 0.79 8.43
N THR A 131 14.94 1.23 9.65
CA THR A 131 15.94 2.28 9.92
C THR A 131 17.34 1.84 9.50
N LEU A 132 17.74 0.60 9.79
CA LEU A 132 19.02 0.04 9.35
C LEU A 132 19.08 -0.08 7.83
N MET A 133 18.01 -0.55 7.20
CA MET A 133 17.97 -0.80 5.75
C MET A 133 18.09 0.48 4.94
N VAL A 134 17.44 1.56 5.39
CA VAL A 134 17.29 2.80 4.61
C VAL A 134 18.16 3.93 5.18
N GLY A 135 18.59 3.83 6.45
CA GLY A 135 19.22 4.94 7.18
C GLY A 135 20.46 5.52 6.49
N ASN A 136 21.25 4.69 5.83
CA ASN A 136 22.46 5.14 5.09
C ASN A 136 22.13 5.79 3.72
N ASP A 137 20.92 5.52 3.18
CA ASP A 137 20.48 6.06 1.90
C ASP A 137 19.60 7.32 2.05
N LEU A 138 19.30 7.69 3.31
CA LEU A 138 18.58 8.93 3.62
C LEU A 138 19.43 10.13 3.24
N ARG A 139 18.92 10.97 2.37
CA ARG A 139 19.57 12.20 1.94
C ARG A 139 18.69 13.40 2.31
N PRO A 140 19.29 14.61 2.51
CA PRO A 140 18.48 15.82 2.58
C PRO A 140 17.62 15.91 1.32
N GLY A 141 16.32 15.62 1.47
CA GLY A 141 15.35 15.68 0.38
C GLY A 141 14.63 17.01 0.37
N ASN A 142 13.86 17.26 -0.69
CA ASN A 142 12.96 18.40 -0.71
C ASN A 142 11.89 18.23 0.38
N LEU A 143 11.69 19.23 1.22
CA LEU A 143 10.72 19.20 2.31
C LEU A 143 9.30 18.91 1.81
N SER A 144 8.90 19.49 0.67
CA SER A 144 7.58 19.26 0.08
C SER A 144 7.36 17.79 -0.33
N GLY A 145 8.39 17.15 -0.93
CA GLY A 145 8.36 15.74 -1.27
C GLY A 145 8.26 14.84 -0.04
N ASN A 146 9.04 15.12 1.00
CA ASN A 146 8.98 14.37 2.26
C ASN A 146 7.63 14.53 2.97
N LEU A 147 7.05 15.74 3.00
CA LEU A 147 5.71 15.97 3.57
C LEU A 147 4.62 15.26 2.75
N ALA A 148 4.72 15.28 1.42
CA ALA A 148 3.80 14.56 0.56
C ALA A 148 3.86 13.04 0.78
N ALA A 149 5.05 12.48 1.08
CA ALA A 149 5.20 11.05 1.37
C ALA A 149 4.35 10.59 2.58
N PHE A 150 4.12 11.45 3.60
CA PHE A 150 3.29 11.12 4.76
C PHE A 150 1.81 10.94 4.42
N THR A 151 1.33 11.48 3.32
CA THR A 151 -0.07 11.30 2.92
C THR A 151 -0.42 9.83 2.74
N MET A 152 0.49 9.03 2.18
CA MET A 152 0.23 7.60 1.91
C MET A 152 0.02 6.79 3.19
N PRO A 153 0.91 6.77 4.19
CA PRO A 153 0.72 5.99 5.41
C PRO A 153 -0.49 6.44 6.22
N ILE A 154 -0.82 7.72 6.23
CA ILE A 154 -1.98 8.25 6.95
C ILE A 154 -3.28 7.83 6.26
N THR A 155 -3.41 8.06 4.95
CA THR A 155 -4.63 7.74 4.20
C THR A 155 -4.85 6.24 4.12
N PHE A 156 -3.78 5.46 4.01
CA PHE A 156 -3.84 4.00 4.08
C PHE A 156 -4.37 3.54 5.43
N ALA A 157 -3.85 4.09 6.54
CA ALA A 157 -4.35 3.77 7.87
C ALA A 157 -5.84 4.12 8.04
N VAL A 158 -6.29 5.26 7.52
CA VAL A 158 -7.72 5.64 7.53
C VAL A 158 -8.55 4.61 6.76
N LEU A 159 -8.12 4.19 5.57
CA LEU A 159 -8.83 3.15 4.81
C LEU A 159 -8.94 1.85 5.60
N ILE A 160 -7.84 1.38 6.19
CA ILE A 160 -7.84 0.14 6.97
C ILE A 160 -8.76 0.26 8.19
N MET A 161 -8.80 1.43 8.86
CA MET A 161 -9.76 1.68 9.95
C MET A 161 -11.21 1.53 9.47
N ILE A 162 -11.55 2.06 8.31
CA ILE A 162 -12.89 1.93 7.74
C ILE A 162 -13.20 0.46 7.44
N VAL A 163 -12.28 -0.25 6.77
CA VAL A 163 -12.44 -1.69 6.48
C VAL A 163 -12.66 -2.49 7.76
N ARG A 164 -11.89 -2.22 8.81
CA ARG A 164 -11.97 -2.89 10.10
C ARG A 164 -13.22 -2.54 10.89
N LYS A 165 -13.69 -1.31 10.79
CA LYS A 165 -14.92 -0.86 11.47
C LYS A 165 -16.18 -1.50 10.89
N PHE A 166 -16.17 -1.85 9.61
CA PHE A 166 -17.29 -2.45 8.91
C PHE A 166 -16.91 -3.81 8.27
N PRO A 167 -16.56 -4.84 9.08
CA PRO A 167 -15.98 -6.09 8.58
C PRO A 167 -16.94 -6.91 7.72
N THR A 168 -18.24 -6.72 7.88
CA THR A 168 -19.30 -7.40 7.11
C THR A 168 -19.62 -6.72 5.79
N VAL A 169 -19.15 -5.47 5.60
CA VAL A 169 -19.37 -4.69 4.38
C VAL A 169 -18.16 -4.80 3.47
N ASP A 170 -18.41 -5.00 2.19
CA ASP A 170 -17.33 -4.94 1.22
C ASP A 170 -16.90 -3.50 0.96
N MET A 171 -15.63 -3.19 1.27
CA MET A 171 -15.03 -1.88 1.05
C MET A 171 -14.17 -1.82 -0.23
N ILE A 172 -14.22 -2.82 -1.10
CA ILE A 172 -13.57 -2.75 -2.42
C ILE A 172 -14.15 -1.61 -3.29
N PRO A 173 -15.45 -1.24 -3.23
CA PRO A 173 -15.93 -0.03 -3.89
C PRO A 173 -15.20 1.25 -3.51
N ALA A 174 -14.63 1.36 -2.29
CA ALA A 174 -13.79 2.48 -1.90
C ALA A 174 -12.52 2.59 -2.77
N GLN A 175 -11.97 1.45 -3.19
CA GLN A 175 -10.82 1.39 -4.10
C GLN A 175 -11.16 1.96 -5.49
N PHE A 176 -12.36 1.65 -5.98
CA PHE A 176 -12.85 2.23 -7.24
C PHE A 176 -12.96 3.76 -7.13
N VAL A 177 -13.54 4.27 -6.03
CA VAL A 177 -13.62 5.71 -5.78
C VAL A 177 -12.21 6.33 -5.71
N ALA A 178 -11.26 5.69 -5.04
CA ALA A 178 -9.87 6.16 -4.98
C ALA A 178 -9.23 6.22 -6.38
N GLY A 179 -9.45 5.20 -7.19
CA GLY A 179 -8.95 5.13 -8.56
C GLY A 179 -9.52 6.24 -9.44
N VAL A 180 -10.85 6.40 -9.44
CA VAL A 180 -11.52 7.47 -10.21
C VAL A 180 -11.05 8.84 -9.76
N SER A 181 -11.01 9.10 -8.44
CA SER A 181 -10.61 10.40 -7.89
C SER A 181 -9.16 10.74 -8.22
N SER A 182 -8.22 9.80 -8.06
CA SER A 182 -6.82 10.03 -8.41
C SER A 182 -6.60 10.16 -9.92
N CYS A 183 -7.37 9.44 -10.74
CA CYS A 183 -7.37 9.59 -12.19
C CYS A 183 -7.83 10.99 -12.60
N LEU A 184 -8.94 11.49 -12.00
CA LEU A 184 -9.45 12.84 -12.24
C LEU A 184 -8.46 13.92 -11.79
N ILE A 185 -7.80 13.74 -10.65
CA ILE A 185 -6.76 14.66 -10.18
C ILE A 185 -5.60 14.68 -11.18
N GLY A 186 -5.09 13.51 -11.59
CA GLY A 186 -4.02 13.42 -12.58
C GLY A 186 -4.40 14.11 -13.90
N LEU A 187 -5.63 13.85 -14.40
CA LEU A 187 -6.17 14.48 -15.60
C LEU A 187 -6.23 16.00 -15.45
N SER A 188 -6.81 16.49 -14.35
CA SER A 188 -6.99 17.92 -14.11
C SER A 188 -5.67 18.66 -14.03
N VAL A 189 -4.66 18.07 -13.38
CA VAL A 189 -3.32 18.67 -13.30
C VAL A 189 -2.61 18.63 -14.64
N CYS A 190 -2.72 17.55 -15.42
CA CYS A 190 -2.18 17.50 -16.79
C CYS A 190 -2.79 18.58 -17.67
N ILE A 191 -4.11 18.78 -17.60
CA ILE A 191 -4.79 19.86 -18.35
C ILE A 191 -4.29 21.23 -17.91
N TYR A 192 -4.18 21.47 -16.59
CA TYR A 192 -3.75 22.74 -16.04
C TYR A 192 -2.33 23.14 -16.50
N TYR A 193 -1.40 22.19 -16.53
CA TYR A 193 -0.03 22.40 -16.99
C TYR A 193 0.15 22.18 -18.50
N SER A 194 -0.93 21.96 -19.25
CA SER A 194 -0.90 21.68 -20.70
C SER A 194 -0.04 20.48 -21.08
N HIS A 195 0.08 19.49 -20.18
CA HIS A 195 0.76 18.23 -20.49
C HIS A 195 -0.11 17.36 -21.40
N ASN A 196 0.48 16.82 -22.46
CA ASN A 196 -0.21 15.84 -23.28
C ASN A 196 -0.45 14.54 -22.47
N LEU A 197 -1.67 14.00 -22.50
CA LEU A 197 -1.96 12.70 -21.88
C LEU A 197 -1.36 11.52 -22.62
N MET A 198 -1.07 11.68 -23.91
CA MET A 198 -0.42 10.64 -24.71
C MET A 198 1.06 10.59 -24.35
N VAL A 199 1.47 9.45 -23.81
CA VAL A 199 2.84 9.12 -23.47
C VAL A 199 3.33 7.98 -24.36
N SER A 200 4.57 7.55 -24.21
CA SER A 200 5.11 6.44 -25.00
C SER A 200 4.29 5.15 -24.79
N PRO A 201 4.18 4.26 -25.81
CA PRO A 201 3.51 2.97 -25.63
C PRO A 201 4.10 2.14 -24.48
N ASN A 202 5.41 2.25 -24.26
CA ASN A 202 6.09 1.62 -23.13
C ASN A 202 5.59 2.16 -21.77
N ASP A 203 5.42 3.48 -21.66
CA ASP A 203 4.94 4.11 -20.42
C ASP A 203 3.45 3.79 -20.16
N ILE A 204 2.64 3.65 -21.22
CA ILE A 204 1.24 3.16 -21.08
C ILE A 204 1.25 1.73 -20.57
N PHE A 205 2.12 0.86 -21.09
CA PHE A 205 2.26 -0.51 -20.63
C PHE A 205 2.76 -0.60 -19.18
N LEU A 206 3.72 0.25 -18.79
CA LEU A 206 4.16 0.36 -17.39
C LEU A 206 3.04 0.87 -16.48
N GLY A 207 2.24 1.84 -16.96
CA GLY A 207 1.03 2.29 -16.27
C GLY A 207 0.01 1.17 -16.09
N PHE A 208 -0.16 0.31 -17.10
CA PHE A 208 -1.00 -0.89 -17.00
C PHE A 208 -0.45 -1.87 -15.95
N LEU A 209 0.83 -2.19 -15.97
CA LEU A 209 1.44 -3.08 -14.96
C LEU A 209 1.31 -2.50 -13.56
N ALA A 210 1.56 -1.20 -13.39
CA ALA A 210 1.40 -0.52 -12.11
C ALA A 210 -0.06 -0.49 -11.64
N GLY A 211 -1.00 -0.17 -12.51
CA GLY A 211 -2.43 -0.06 -12.15
C GLY A 211 -3.10 -1.42 -11.96
N PHE A 212 -2.88 -2.35 -12.89
CA PHE A 212 -3.53 -3.66 -12.88
C PHE A 212 -2.90 -4.59 -11.84
N PHE A 213 -1.61 -4.86 -11.99
CA PHE A 213 -0.92 -5.88 -11.20
C PHE A 213 -0.49 -5.34 -9.84
N GLN A 214 0.30 -4.26 -9.82
CA GLN A 214 0.93 -3.77 -8.60
C GLN A 214 -0.14 -3.22 -7.63
N VAL A 215 -0.88 -2.19 -8.00
CA VAL A 215 -1.84 -1.53 -7.11
C VAL A 215 -3.17 -2.27 -7.08
N GLY A 216 -3.67 -2.76 -8.23
CA GLY A 216 -4.96 -3.40 -8.37
C GLY A 216 -5.09 -4.65 -7.50
N PHE A 217 -4.28 -5.66 -7.77
CA PHE A 217 -4.28 -6.87 -6.93
C PHE A 217 -3.81 -6.59 -5.52
N GLY A 218 -2.78 -5.71 -5.37
CA GLY A 218 -2.27 -5.33 -4.06
C GLY A 218 -3.37 -4.87 -3.12
N PHE A 219 -4.10 -3.84 -3.49
CA PHE A 219 -5.14 -3.27 -2.64
C PHE A 219 -6.38 -4.16 -2.49
N ILE A 220 -6.78 -4.90 -3.54
CA ILE A 220 -7.89 -5.87 -3.42
C ILE A 220 -7.57 -6.91 -2.34
N PHE A 221 -6.40 -7.54 -2.38
CA PHE A 221 -5.99 -8.54 -1.39
C PHE A 221 -5.87 -7.94 0.02
N ILE A 222 -5.27 -6.75 0.15
CA ILE A 222 -5.14 -6.07 1.44
C ILE A 222 -6.52 -5.75 2.01
N THR A 223 -7.44 -5.21 1.20
CA THR A 223 -8.78 -4.83 1.67
C THR A 223 -9.56 -6.05 2.15
N ILE A 224 -9.50 -7.17 1.43
CA ILE A 224 -10.15 -8.42 1.85
C ILE A 224 -9.49 -8.95 3.13
N GLY A 225 -8.16 -8.99 3.18
CA GLY A 225 -7.40 -9.52 4.31
C GLY A 225 -7.55 -8.69 5.58
N ALA A 226 -7.63 -7.38 5.46
CA ALA A 226 -7.73 -6.46 6.59
C ALA A 226 -9.05 -6.56 7.36
N ARG A 227 -10.12 -7.09 6.77
CA ARG A 227 -11.40 -7.31 7.46
C ARG A 227 -11.26 -8.18 8.71
N SER A 228 -10.38 -9.17 8.67
CA SER A 228 -10.19 -10.15 9.73
C SER A 228 -8.83 -10.07 10.43
N THR A 229 -8.01 -9.09 10.09
CA THR A 229 -6.65 -8.95 10.63
C THR A 229 -6.52 -7.66 11.43
N PRO A 230 -6.02 -7.70 12.69
CA PRO A 230 -5.80 -6.49 13.48
C PRO A 230 -4.90 -5.48 12.77
N SER A 231 -5.19 -4.19 12.95
CA SER A 231 -4.55 -3.10 12.18
C SER A 231 -3.03 -3.05 12.33
N ALA A 232 -2.52 -3.21 13.55
CA ALA A 232 -1.09 -3.25 13.79
C ALA A 232 -0.41 -4.45 13.09
N MET A 233 -1.10 -5.59 13.01
CA MET A 233 -0.62 -6.77 12.29
C MET A 233 -0.60 -6.56 10.78
N VAL A 234 -1.61 -5.87 10.22
CA VAL A 234 -1.59 -5.43 8.82
C VAL A 234 -0.30 -4.65 8.55
N GLY A 235 0.03 -3.69 9.43
CA GLY A 235 1.24 -2.88 9.32
C GLY A 235 2.52 -3.70 9.31
N VAL A 236 2.68 -4.67 10.22
CA VAL A 236 3.87 -5.53 10.26
C VAL A 236 4.01 -6.35 8.98
N ILE A 237 2.92 -6.99 8.52
CA ILE A 237 2.95 -7.82 7.31
C ILE A 237 3.26 -6.98 6.06
N MET A 238 2.71 -5.77 5.99
CA MET A 238 2.96 -4.85 4.88
C MET A 238 4.44 -4.47 4.73
N LEU A 239 5.23 -4.50 5.81
CA LEU A 239 6.68 -4.23 5.71
C LEU A 239 7.46 -5.29 4.92
N SER A 240 6.87 -6.44 4.62
CA SER A 240 7.49 -7.37 3.67
C SER A 240 7.68 -6.74 2.28
N GLU A 241 6.86 -5.76 1.89
CA GLU A 241 7.04 -4.95 0.68
C GLU A 241 8.40 -4.25 0.67
N SER A 242 8.83 -3.67 1.80
CA SER A 242 10.09 -2.95 1.92
C SER A 242 11.33 -3.85 1.75
N VAL A 243 11.20 -5.14 2.03
CA VAL A 243 12.27 -6.14 1.81
C VAL A 243 12.24 -6.68 0.39
N LEU A 244 11.06 -6.98 -0.11
CA LEU A 244 10.87 -7.56 -1.43
C LEU A 244 11.22 -6.56 -2.55
N GLY A 245 11.01 -5.25 -2.35
CA GLY A 245 11.37 -4.23 -3.33
C GLY A 245 12.86 -4.27 -3.74
N PRO A 246 13.81 -4.11 -2.80
CA PRO A 246 15.23 -4.28 -3.07
C PRO A 246 15.61 -5.67 -3.61
N PHE A 247 14.91 -6.73 -3.19
CA PHE A 247 15.13 -8.08 -3.72
C PHE A 247 14.84 -8.17 -5.21
N TRP A 248 13.75 -7.57 -5.67
CA TRP A 248 13.45 -7.49 -7.11
C TRP A 248 14.45 -6.61 -7.87
N ALA A 249 14.89 -5.50 -7.27
CA ALA A 249 15.92 -4.64 -7.85
C ALA A 249 17.25 -5.39 -8.04
N PHE A 250 17.62 -6.24 -7.08
CA PHE A 250 18.79 -7.13 -7.20
C PHE A 250 18.62 -8.14 -8.35
N LEU A 251 17.46 -8.83 -8.42
CA LEU A 251 17.23 -9.88 -9.42
C LEU A 251 17.09 -9.34 -10.86
N PHE A 252 16.37 -8.22 -11.03
CA PHE A 252 15.96 -7.75 -12.36
C PHE A 252 16.67 -6.47 -12.83
N ALA A 253 17.32 -5.73 -11.93
CA ALA A 253 18.06 -4.53 -12.24
C ALA A 253 19.57 -4.64 -11.97
N GLY A 254 20.05 -5.79 -11.44
CA GLY A 254 21.45 -6.02 -11.12
C GLY A 254 21.99 -5.12 -9.99
N GLU A 255 21.12 -4.49 -9.22
CA GLU A 255 21.51 -3.64 -8.08
C GLU A 255 22.02 -4.53 -6.93
N ARG A 256 23.21 -4.23 -6.40
CA ARG A 256 23.75 -4.94 -5.24
C ARG A 256 23.16 -4.37 -3.95
N ALA A 257 22.51 -5.21 -3.16
CA ALA A 257 22.04 -4.82 -1.84
C ALA A 257 23.24 -4.55 -0.90
N SER A 258 23.18 -3.45 -0.15
CA SER A 258 24.19 -3.17 0.87
C SER A 258 24.08 -4.17 2.04
N LEU A 259 25.15 -4.32 2.83
CA LEU A 259 25.11 -5.15 4.03
C LEU A 259 23.99 -4.71 4.99
N PHE A 260 23.77 -3.40 5.13
CA PHE A 260 22.71 -2.84 5.96
C PHE A 260 21.32 -3.19 5.43
N THR A 261 21.13 -3.19 4.11
CA THR A 261 19.89 -3.65 3.46
C THR A 261 19.61 -5.11 3.77
N LEU A 262 20.63 -5.97 3.73
CA LEU A 262 20.49 -7.40 4.05
C LEU A 262 20.16 -7.63 5.53
N ILE A 263 20.89 -6.98 6.45
CA ILE A 263 20.65 -7.12 7.89
C ILE A 263 19.27 -6.55 8.27
N GLY A 264 18.95 -5.33 7.82
CA GLY A 264 17.64 -4.71 8.08
C GLY A 264 16.49 -5.51 7.51
N GLY A 265 16.65 -6.03 6.27
CA GLY A 265 15.69 -6.92 5.64
C GLY A 265 15.48 -8.22 6.41
N ALA A 266 16.54 -8.85 6.91
CA ALA A 266 16.45 -10.04 7.75
C ALA A 266 15.69 -9.79 9.06
N ILE A 267 15.91 -8.64 9.72
CA ILE A 267 15.19 -8.23 10.93
C ILE A 267 13.70 -8.04 10.63
N ILE A 268 13.35 -7.38 9.51
CA ILE A 268 11.95 -7.18 9.10
C ILE A 268 11.28 -8.54 8.83
N LEU A 269 11.93 -9.42 8.07
CA LEU A 269 11.39 -10.76 7.81
C LEU A 269 11.18 -11.56 9.09
N PHE A 270 12.11 -11.47 10.06
CA PHE A 270 11.96 -12.09 11.36
C PHE A 270 10.75 -11.53 12.11
N ALA A 271 10.53 -10.21 12.11
CA ALA A 271 9.35 -9.57 12.71
C ALA A 271 8.04 -10.05 12.07
N VAL A 272 8.01 -10.18 10.73
CA VAL A 272 6.87 -10.72 10.00
C VAL A 272 6.60 -12.18 10.37
N LEU A 273 7.64 -13.02 10.41
CA LEU A 273 7.52 -14.43 10.79
C LEU A 273 7.06 -14.59 12.25
N LEU A 274 7.57 -13.76 13.15
CA LEU A 274 7.15 -13.74 14.57
C LEU A 274 5.64 -13.43 14.66
N GLN A 275 5.15 -12.50 13.85
CA GLN A 275 3.74 -12.14 13.80
C GLN A 275 2.87 -13.29 13.24
N PHE A 276 3.31 -13.98 12.18
CA PHE A 276 2.60 -15.15 11.65
C PHE A 276 2.58 -16.32 12.65
N SER A 277 3.69 -16.56 13.36
CA SER A 277 3.76 -17.64 14.35
C SER A 277 2.80 -17.42 15.52
N SER A 278 2.63 -16.16 15.95
CA SER A 278 1.68 -15.82 17.02
C SER A 278 0.24 -16.15 16.65
N LEU A 279 -0.13 -16.01 15.38
CA LEU A 279 -1.45 -16.38 14.88
C LEU A 279 -1.70 -17.90 14.91
N LEU A 280 -0.69 -18.67 14.50
CA LEU A 280 -0.80 -20.13 14.51
C LEU A 280 -1.00 -20.66 15.93
N LEU A 281 -0.31 -20.07 16.91
CA LEU A 281 -0.43 -20.41 18.31
C LEU A 281 -1.79 -20.00 18.90
N SER A 282 -2.32 -18.84 18.55
CA SER A 282 -3.64 -18.38 18.98
C SER A 282 -4.76 -19.27 18.46
N ASN A 283 -4.75 -19.60 17.15
CA ASN A 283 -5.74 -20.47 16.53
C ASN A 283 -5.70 -21.91 17.09
N LYS A 284 -4.51 -22.38 17.52
CA LYS A 284 -4.36 -23.71 18.13
C LYS A 284 -4.96 -23.75 19.54
N LYS A 285 -4.85 -22.65 20.29
CA LYS A 285 -5.48 -22.54 21.62
C LYS A 285 -7.01 -22.52 21.56
N GLU A 286 -7.58 -21.78 20.60
CA GLU A 286 -9.05 -21.77 20.41
C GLU A 286 -9.62 -23.13 20.00
N LYS A 287 -8.89 -23.93 19.20
CA LYS A 287 -9.30 -25.27 18.80
C LYS A 287 -9.18 -26.34 19.91
N ILE A 288 -8.43 -26.06 20.98
CA ILE A 288 -8.29 -26.98 22.13
C ILE A 288 -9.35 -26.70 23.20
N ILE A 289 -9.92 -25.47 23.19
CA ILE A 289 -10.89 -25.01 24.18
C ILE A 289 -12.34 -25.27 23.73
N ASN A 290 -12.56 -25.45 22.43
CA ASN A 290 -13.84 -25.82 21.80
C ASN A 290 -13.84 -27.30 21.40
#